data_88c57c49b3e4c4d98b99cfbf6ab2cc7e
#
_entry.id   88c57c49b3e4c4d98b99cfbf6ab2cc7e
#
_cell.length_a   1.000
_cell.length_b   1.000
_cell.length_c   1.000
_cell.angle_alpha   90.00
_cell.angle_beta   90.00
_cell.angle_gamma   90.00
#
_symmetry.space_group_name_H-M   'P 1'
#
loop_
_entity.id
_entity.type
_entity.pdbx_description
1 polymer ?
#
loop_
_entity_poly.entity_id
_entity_poly.type
_entity_poly.pdbx_seq_one_letter_code
_entity_poly.pdbx_strand_id
1 'polypeptide(L)'
;MTTTLRPSGPLQQSTGGARSRPYEIRVNSRRVGALLVACDTPFGPTVGEIRDLAVDEPDRRRGRATVGALAAEEVLRGWGCRRVRVSVPVQSPGGLRMAQALGYTEYSRNMAKDLPAEPPELREGIVGRPMTQAEYEVWLVAAVEGYTADWTTRGMPEEAARAKAVADHERALPDGLATEGTTLSVLEADGVRVGHVWAAPNGEGAYVFDVAVAEEYRGRGHGRDLMLLAERAALAGGHRVLGLNVFAGNTPALRLYESLGYRTTNVNYAKDLL
;
A
#
# COMPACT_ATOMS: atom_id res chain seq x y z
N MET A 1 2.27 -26.46 27.72
CA MET A 1 2.15 -26.67 26.26
C MET A 1 3.06 -25.66 25.58
N THR A 2 4.03 -26.14 24.80
CA THR A 2 4.99 -25.25 24.12
C THR A 2 4.52 -24.98 22.69
N THR A 3 4.39 -23.68 22.35
CA THR A 3 4.12 -23.25 20.98
C THR A 3 5.45 -22.94 20.30
N THR A 4 5.69 -23.45 19.11
CA THR A 4 6.93 -23.27 18.35
C THR A 4 6.62 -22.89 16.90
N LEU A 5 7.53 -22.14 16.27
CA LEU A 5 7.53 -21.84 14.84
C LEU A 5 8.53 -22.76 14.15
N ARG A 6 8.11 -23.51 13.13
CA ARG A 6 8.98 -24.42 12.39
C ARG A 6 8.89 -24.18 10.89
N PRO A 7 10.02 -24.18 10.16
CA PRO A 7 9.99 -24.13 8.71
C PRO A 7 9.12 -25.25 8.13
N SER A 8 8.25 -24.92 7.17
CA SER A 8 7.42 -25.89 6.44
C SER A 8 7.82 -26.02 4.97
N GLY A 9 8.82 -25.23 4.54
CA GLY A 9 9.38 -25.30 3.20
C GLY A 9 10.81 -24.76 3.15
N PRO A 10 11.45 -24.85 1.97
CA PRO A 10 12.79 -24.33 1.77
C PRO A 10 12.82 -22.79 1.88
N LEU A 11 13.99 -22.25 2.21
CA LEU A 11 14.26 -20.83 2.07
C LEU A 11 14.31 -20.51 0.57
N GLN A 12 13.41 -19.66 0.12
CA GLN A 12 13.46 -19.08 -1.23
C GLN A 12 14.34 -17.84 -1.19
N GLN A 13 15.28 -17.75 -2.10
CA GLN A 13 16.17 -16.60 -2.20
C GLN A 13 16.32 -16.20 -3.67
N SER A 14 16.11 -14.93 -3.97
CA SER A 14 16.30 -14.36 -5.32
C SER A 14 17.74 -13.87 -5.51
N THR A 15 18.13 -13.68 -6.76
CA THR A 15 19.42 -13.09 -7.14
C THR A 15 19.58 -11.66 -6.62
N GLY A 16 18.46 -10.96 -6.34
CA GLY A 16 18.43 -9.62 -5.73
C GLY A 16 18.52 -9.59 -4.20
N GLY A 17 18.69 -10.76 -3.55
CA GLY A 17 18.80 -10.85 -2.08
C GLY A 17 17.48 -11.02 -1.34
N ALA A 18 16.34 -10.93 -2.01
CA ALA A 18 15.04 -11.14 -1.40
C ALA A 18 14.92 -12.59 -0.89
N ARG A 19 14.42 -12.72 0.33
CA ARG A 19 14.27 -14.00 1.02
C ARG A 19 12.85 -14.21 1.49
N SER A 20 12.32 -15.40 1.32
CA SER A 20 11.05 -15.79 1.93
C SER A 20 11.05 -17.23 2.37
N ARG A 21 10.31 -17.54 3.42
CA ARG A 21 10.15 -18.90 3.93
C ARG A 21 8.81 -19.08 4.59
N PRO A 22 8.07 -20.14 4.26
CA PRO A 22 6.85 -20.51 4.96
C PRO A 22 7.19 -21.23 6.27
N TYR A 23 6.35 -20.99 7.27
CA TYR A 23 6.46 -21.61 8.60
C TYR A 23 5.12 -22.13 9.07
N GLU A 24 5.17 -23.18 9.89
CA GLU A 24 4.04 -23.68 10.66
C GLU A 24 4.17 -23.29 12.13
N ILE A 25 3.03 -22.88 12.71
CA ILE A 25 2.86 -22.76 14.15
C ILE A 25 2.47 -24.13 14.67
N ARG A 26 3.25 -24.68 15.62
CA ARG A 26 3.02 -26.00 16.19
C ARG A 26 2.86 -25.96 17.70
N VAL A 27 2.00 -26.83 18.23
CA VAL A 27 1.85 -27.08 19.66
C VAL A 27 2.05 -28.56 19.91
N ASN A 28 3.04 -28.92 20.70
CA ASN A 28 3.41 -30.32 20.96
C ASN A 28 3.52 -31.15 19.67
N SER A 29 4.22 -30.59 18.64
CA SER A 29 4.40 -31.19 17.31
C SER A 29 3.18 -31.18 16.38
N ARG A 30 1.95 -30.88 16.85
CA ARG A 30 0.77 -30.72 16.00
C ARG A 30 0.74 -29.34 15.37
N ARG A 31 0.54 -29.27 14.04
CA ARG A 31 0.30 -28.00 13.34
C ARG A 31 -1.01 -27.38 13.83
N VAL A 32 -0.98 -26.08 14.09
CA VAL A 32 -2.14 -25.28 14.53
C VAL A 32 -2.29 -23.96 13.78
N GLY A 33 -1.41 -23.70 12.81
CA GLY A 33 -1.44 -22.49 12.01
C GLY A 33 -0.22 -22.41 11.10
N ALA A 34 -0.16 -21.31 10.34
CA ALA A 34 0.94 -21.02 9.43
C ALA A 34 1.17 -19.52 9.26
N LEU A 35 2.32 -19.16 8.74
CA LEU A 35 2.68 -17.81 8.32
C LEU A 35 3.81 -17.86 7.28
N LEU A 36 3.96 -16.77 6.54
CA LEU A 36 5.10 -16.54 5.65
C LEU A 36 5.95 -15.41 6.22
N VAL A 37 7.27 -15.65 6.32
CA VAL A 37 8.25 -14.60 6.62
C VAL A 37 8.95 -14.20 5.34
N ALA A 38 9.03 -12.92 5.05
CA ALA A 38 9.71 -12.37 3.88
C ALA A 38 10.61 -11.20 4.30
N CYS A 39 11.72 -11.01 3.59
CA CYS A 39 12.67 -9.92 3.75
C CYS A 39 13.15 -9.47 2.38
N ASP A 40 13.66 -8.26 2.27
CA ASP A 40 14.02 -7.63 1.01
C ASP A 40 12.80 -7.45 0.09
N THR A 41 11.79 -6.93 0.69
CA THR A 41 10.52 -6.57 0.06
C THR A 41 10.68 -5.25 -0.70
N PRO A 42 9.66 -4.78 -1.43
CA PRO A 42 9.68 -3.45 -2.05
C PRO A 42 10.02 -2.29 -1.11
N PHE A 43 10.06 -2.55 0.20
CA PHE A 43 10.31 -1.55 1.24
C PHE A 43 11.77 -1.47 1.71
N GLY A 44 12.67 -2.18 1.04
CA GLY A 44 14.11 -2.13 1.30
C GLY A 44 14.67 -3.38 2.01
N PRO A 45 15.99 -3.56 1.98
CA PRO A 45 16.66 -4.80 2.37
C PRO A 45 16.66 -5.07 3.88
N THR A 46 16.37 -4.06 4.70
CA THR A 46 16.30 -4.20 6.17
C THR A 46 14.86 -4.26 6.69
N VAL A 47 13.88 -4.33 5.79
CA VAL A 47 12.45 -4.41 6.14
C VAL A 47 11.94 -5.82 5.89
N GLY A 48 11.47 -6.47 6.94
CA GLY A 48 10.82 -7.75 6.86
C GLY A 48 9.30 -7.63 6.85
N GLU A 49 8.63 -8.68 6.43
CA GLU A 49 7.18 -8.81 6.47
C GLU A 49 6.76 -10.15 7.06
N ILE A 50 5.72 -10.11 7.88
CA ILE A 50 4.99 -11.32 8.28
C ILE A 50 3.68 -11.30 7.48
N ARG A 51 3.51 -12.31 6.61
CA ARG A 51 2.37 -12.46 5.74
C ARG A 51 1.56 -13.68 6.13
N ASP A 52 0.27 -13.68 5.82
CA ASP A 52 -0.63 -14.83 5.89
C ASP A 52 -0.65 -15.53 7.25
N LEU A 53 -0.45 -14.76 8.34
CA LEU A 53 -0.51 -15.31 9.69
C LEU A 53 -1.93 -15.77 10.01
N ALA A 54 -2.11 -17.08 10.03
CA ALA A 54 -3.38 -17.71 10.34
C ALA A 54 -3.22 -18.81 11.40
N VAL A 55 -4.18 -18.87 12.31
CA VAL A 55 -4.31 -19.97 13.29
C VAL A 55 -5.62 -20.70 13.01
N ASP A 56 -5.53 -22.04 12.97
CA ASP A 56 -6.66 -22.92 12.72
C ASP A 56 -7.78 -22.66 13.76
N GLU A 57 -9.01 -22.67 13.32
CA GLU A 57 -10.14 -22.21 14.12
C GLU A 57 -10.24 -22.83 15.53
N PRO A 58 -10.08 -24.17 15.72
CA PRO A 58 -10.14 -24.79 17.04
C PRO A 58 -9.03 -24.34 17.99
N ASP A 59 -7.99 -23.72 17.44
CA ASP A 59 -6.77 -23.34 18.16
C ASP A 59 -6.66 -21.82 18.41
N ARG A 60 -7.62 -21.04 17.95
CA ARG A 60 -7.65 -19.56 18.13
C ARG A 60 -7.87 -19.17 19.59
N ARG A 61 -7.60 -17.89 19.91
CA ARG A 61 -7.77 -17.25 21.23
C ARG A 61 -7.01 -17.90 22.37
N ARG A 62 -5.87 -18.55 22.04
CA ARG A 62 -4.95 -19.19 23.02
C ARG A 62 -3.53 -18.64 22.94
N GLY A 63 -3.35 -17.41 22.45
CA GLY A 63 -2.05 -16.74 22.33
C GLY A 63 -1.12 -17.28 21.22
N ARG A 64 -1.57 -18.24 20.40
CA ARG A 64 -0.71 -18.94 19.42
C ARG A 64 -0.24 -18.05 18.27
N ALA A 65 -1.11 -17.16 17.79
CA ALA A 65 -0.75 -16.16 16.78
C ALA A 65 0.31 -15.20 17.34
N THR A 66 0.16 -14.76 18.58
CA THR A 66 1.13 -13.90 19.28
C THR A 66 2.51 -14.55 19.36
N VAL A 67 2.58 -15.81 19.78
CA VAL A 67 3.86 -16.56 19.82
C VAL A 67 4.43 -16.74 18.43
N GLY A 68 3.59 -17.05 17.43
CA GLY A 68 4.01 -17.16 16.03
C GLY A 68 4.59 -15.85 15.49
N ALA A 69 3.94 -14.71 15.77
CA ALA A 69 4.42 -13.39 15.36
C ALA A 69 5.76 -13.04 16.01
N LEU A 70 5.90 -13.22 17.34
CA LEU A 70 7.16 -12.97 18.06
C LEU A 70 8.30 -13.86 17.56
N ALA A 71 8.03 -15.13 17.30
CA ALA A 71 9.03 -16.03 16.73
C ALA A 71 9.40 -15.64 15.28
N ALA A 72 8.46 -15.11 14.49
CA ALA A 72 8.74 -14.59 13.16
C ALA A 72 9.60 -13.31 13.22
N GLU A 73 9.39 -12.43 14.20
CA GLU A 73 10.26 -11.28 14.44
C GLU A 73 11.71 -11.71 14.72
N GLU A 74 11.93 -12.81 15.50
CA GLU A 74 13.27 -13.34 15.73
C GLU A 74 13.91 -13.90 14.44
N VAL A 75 13.13 -14.56 13.59
CA VAL A 75 13.62 -15.00 12.27
C VAL A 75 14.06 -13.80 11.45
N LEU A 76 13.26 -12.73 11.42
CA LEU A 76 13.58 -11.50 10.69
C LEU A 76 14.83 -10.81 11.24
N ARG A 77 15.01 -10.75 12.59
CA ARG A 77 16.26 -10.26 13.19
C ARG A 77 17.47 -11.09 12.74
N GLY A 78 17.34 -12.41 12.75
CA GLY A 78 18.37 -13.31 12.23
C GLY A 78 18.67 -13.13 10.74
N TRP A 79 17.75 -12.58 9.97
CA TRP A 79 17.95 -12.21 8.57
C TRP A 79 18.53 -10.80 8.40
N GLY A 80 18.74 -10.05 9.48
CA GLY A 80 19.28 -8.68 9.45
C GLY A 80 18.21 -7.60 9.23
N CYS A 81 16.93 -7.94 9.36
CA CYS A 81 15.88 -6.93 9.31
C CYS A 81 15.89 -6.07 10.59
N ARG A 82 15.70 -4.78 10.42
CA ARG A 82 15.59 -3.78 11.50
C ARG A 82 14.16 -3.31 11.71
N ARG A 83 13.28 -3.61 10.77
CA ARG A 83 11.87 -3.24 10.81
C ARG A 83 11.04 -4.39 10.28
N VAL A 84 9.88 -4.61 10.89
CA VAL A 84 8.87 -5.56 10.42
C VAL A 84 7.57 -4.84 10.09
N ARG A 85 6.92 -5.30 9.03
CA ARG A 85 5.61 -4.82 8.58
C ARG A 85 4.60 -5.95 8.56
N VAL A 86 3.35 -5.59 8.82
CA VAL A 86 2.20 -6.50 8.70
C VAL A 86 1.03 -5.74 8.10
N SER A 87 0.27 -6.41 7.24
CA SER A 87 -0.99 -5.89 6.70
C SER A 87 -2.13 -6.72 7.30
N VAL A 88 -3.00 -6.08 8.07
CA VAL A 88 -4.05 -6.77 8.82
C VAL A 88 -5.41 -6.42 8.23
N PRO A 89 -6.18 -7.40 7.71
CA PRO A 89 -7.54 -7.15 7.22
C PRO A 89 -8.44 -6.62 8.35
N VAL A 90 -9.31 -5.64 8.03
CA VAL A 90 -10.25 -5.07 9.02
C VAL A 90 -11.25 -6.09 9.56
N GLN A 91 -11.52 -7.14 8.77
CA GLN A 91 -12.36 -8.28 9.18
C GLN A 91 -11.69 -9.16 10.26
N SER A 92 -10.42 -8.90 10.60
CA SER A 92 -9.67 -9.60 11.65
C SER A 92 -9.48 -8.72 12.91
N PRO A 93 -10.53 -8.45 13.70
CA PRO A 93 -10.42 -7.60 14.89
C PRO A 93 -9.44 -8.16 15.95
N GLY A 94 -9.25 -9.48 15.97
CA GLY A 94 -8.23 -10.14 16.79
C GLY A 94 -6.82 -9.83 16.33
N GLY A 95 -6.60 -9.79 15.01
CA GLY A 95 -5.32 -9.42 14.40
C GLY A 95 -4.97 -7.96 14.66
N LEU A 96 -5.94 -7.05 14.52
CA LEU A 96 -5.74 -5.62 14.81
C LEU A 96 -5.31 -5.40 16.28
N ARG A 97 -6.04 -5.98 17.23
CA ARG A 97 -5.67 -5.90 18.66
C ARG A 97 -4.31 -6.53 18.95
N MET A 98 -3.99 -7.66 18.32
CA MET A 98 -2.71 -8.33 18.49
C MET A 98 -1.56 -7.46 17.99
N ALA A 99 -1.68 -6.85 16.81
CA ALA A 99 -0.65 -5.97 16.27
C ALA A 99 -0.36 -4.80 17.25
N GLN A 100 -1.39 -4.13 17.74
CA GLN A 100 -1.26 -3.05 18.73
C GLN A 100 -0.63 -3.54 20.05
N ALA A 101 -1.08 -4.68 20.58
CA ALA A 101 -0.55 -5.26 21.82
C ALA A 101 0.93 -5.69 21.71
N LEU A 102 1.40 -6.03 20.50
CA LEU A 102 2.79 -6.33 20.20
C LEU A 102 3.66 -5.08 19.92
N GLY A 103 3.09 -3.89 20.03
CA GLY A 103 3.81 -2.62 19.84
C GLY A 103 3.96 -2.19 18.39
N TYR A 104 3.15 -2.73 17.48
CA TYR A 104 3.10 -2.25 16.11
C TYR A 104 2.34 -0.93 16.03
N THR A 105 2.86 0.01 15.23
CA THR A 105 2.26 1.31 14.97
C THR A 105 1.63 1.33 13.57
N GLU A 106 0.43 1.85 13.46
CA GLU A 106 -0.22 2.08 12.16
C GLU A 106 0.57 3.12 11.37
N TYR A 107 0.88 2.83 10.09
CA TYR A 107 1.53 3.79 9.20
C TYR A 107 0.72 4.08 7.94
N SER A 108 -0.22 3.24 7.54
CA SER A 108 -1.14 3.50 6.42
C SER A 108 -2.35 2.56 6.43
N ARG A 109 -3.33 2.86 5.59
CA ARG A 109 -4.49 2.01 5.32
C ARG A 109 -4.65 1.79 3.82
N ASN A 110 -4.96 0.57 3.44
CA ASN A 110 -5.51 0.31 2.12
C ASN A 110 -7.02 0.52 2.19
N MET A 111 -7.54 1.23 1.22
CA MET A 111 -8.98 1.45 1.08
C MET A 111 -9.43 1.06 -0.32
N ALA A 112 -10.70 0.66 -0.44
CA ALA A 112 -11.31 0.33 -1.72
C ALA A 112 -12.77 0.76 -1.75
N LYS A 113 -13.27 0.97 -2.97
CA LYS A 113 -14.67 1.27 -3.26
C LYS A 113 -15.12 0.43 -4.43
N ASP A 114 -16.30 -0.21 -4.27
CA ASP A 114 -17.05 -0.76 -5.40
C ASP A 114 -17.65 0.39 -6.19
N LEU A 115 -17.31 0.47 -7.48
CA LEU A 115 -17.73 1.57 -8.34
C LEU A 115 -19.18 1.37 -8.81
N PRO A 116 -19.97 2.45 -8.91
CA PRO A 116 -21.32 2.40 -9.43
C PRO A 116 -21.34 1.97 -10.90
N ALA A 117 -22.50 1.60 -11.42
CA ALA A 117 -22.63 1.23 -12.84
C ALA A 117 -22.39 2.44 -13.76
N GLU A 118 -22.86 3.61 -13.34
CA GLU A 118 -22.76 4.87 -14.07
C GLU A 118 -21.58 5.70 -13.57
N PRO A 119 -20.81 6.32 -14.48
CA PRO A 119 -19.72 7.21 -14.11
C PRO A 119 -20.25 8.43 -13.33
N PRO A 120 -19.57 8.83 -12.25
CA PRO A 120 -19.96 10.02 -11.49
C PRO A 120 -19.79 11.28 -12.33
N GLU A 121 -20.64 12.28 -12.12
CA GLU A 121 -20.52 13.59 -12.74
C GLU A 121 -19.51 14.47 -12.01
N LEU A 122 -18.76 15.26 -12.77
CA LEU A 122 -17.93 16.34 -12.23
C LEU A 122 -18.79 17.60 -12.08
N ARG A 123 -18.38 18.49 -11.19
CA ARG A 123 -19.04 19.79 -11.00
C ARG A 123 -18.90 20.64 -12.27
N GLU A 124 -19.83 21.57 -12.46
CA GLU A 124 -19.74 22.58 -13.51
C GLU A 124 -18.43 23.40 -13.39
N GLY A 125 -17.81 23.73 -14.52
CA GLY A 125 -16.51 24.41 -14.58
C GLY A 125 -15.30 23.51 -14.29
N ILE A 126 -15.51 22.23 -13.94
CA ILE A 126 -14.45 21.26 -13.68
C ILE A 126 -14.25 20.33 -14.89
N VAL A 127 -13.03 20.31 -15.40
CA VAL A 127 -12.66 19.47 -16.55
C VAL A 127 -11.45 18.60 -16.18
N GLY A 128 -11.58 17.30 -16.43
CA GLY A 128 -10.44 16.37 -16.40
C GLY A 128 -9.94 16.11 -17.81
N ARG A 129 -8.64 16.24 -18.04
CA ARG A 129 -8.01 15.88 -19.30
C ARG A 129 -6.69 15.13 -19.10
N PRO A 130 -6.22 14.35 -20.09
CA PRO A 130 -4.89 13.76 -20.00
C PRO A 130 -3.79 14.84 -19.84
N MET A 131 -2.71 14.47 -19.16
CA MET A 131 -1.50 15.31 -19.12
C MET A 131 -0.94 15.46 -20.53
N THR A 132 -0.43 16.64 -20.85
CA THR A 132 0.47 16.83 -21.97
C THR A 132 1.85 16.25 -21.66
N GLN A 133 2.69 16.04 -22.70
CA GLN A 133 4.05 15.53 -22.50
C GLN A 133 4.87 16.45 -21.56
N ALA A 134 4.77 17.75 -21.73
CA ALA A 134 5.47 18.71 -20.88
C ALA A 134 4.98 18.66 -19.40
N GLU A 135 3.68 18.47 -19.18
CA GLU A 135 3.12 18.31 -17.81
C GLU A 135 3.56 17.01 -17.18
N TYR A 136 3.64 15.92 -17.96
CA TYR A 136 4.13 14.63 -17.50
C TYR A 136 5.60 14.68 -17.05
N GLU A 137 6.45 15.31 -17.84
CA GLU A 137 7.87 15.45 -17.51
C GLU A 137 8.09 16.21 -16.19
N VAL A 138 7.35 17.31 -16.00
CA VAL A 138 7.39 18.07 -14.75
C VAL A 138 6.84 17.24 -13.58
N TRP A 139 5.72 16.56 -13.79
CA TRP A 139 5.11 15.70 -12.77
C TRP A 139 6.04 14.54 -12.38
N LEU A 140 6.66 13.86 -13.35
CA LEU A 140 7.52 12.71 -13.10
C LEU A 140 8.72 13.08 -12.22
N VAL A 141 9.35 14.23 -12.48
CA VAL A 141 10.44 14.73 -11.62
C VAL A 141 9.96 14.92 -10.19
N ALA A 142 8.84 15.61 -9.99
CA ALA A 142 8.29 15.86 -8.66
C ALA A 142 7.84 14.55 -7.97
N ALA A 143 7.26 13.61 -8.71
CA ALA A 143 6.84 12.31 -8.20
C ALA A 143 8.03 11.45 -7.71
N VAL A 144 9.12 11.41 -8.50
CA VAL A 144 10.36 10.72 -8.12
C VAL A 144 10.99 11.39 -6.89
N GLU A 145 11.04 12.71 -6.83
CA GLU A 145 11.58 13.44 -5.68
C GLU A 145 10.75 13.20 -4.41
N GLY A 146 9.43 13.30 -4.50
CA GLY A 146 8.50 13.04 -3.40
C GLY A 146 8.62 11.60 -2.88
N TYR A 147 8.67 10.62 -3.78
CA TYR A 147 8.82 9.21 -3.41
C TYR A 147 10.21 8.93 -2.80
N THR A 148 11.26 9.59 -3.29
CA THR A 148 12.60 9.54 -2.70
C THR A 148 12.59 10.07 -1.26
N ALA A 149 12.01 11.25 -1.04
CA ALA A 149 11.91 11.86 0.28
C ALA A 149 11.13 10.96 1.26
N ASP A 150 10.06 10.35 0.79
CA ASP A 150 9.26 9.39 1.56
C ASP A 150 10.08 8.19 2.04
N TRP A 151 10.91 7.61 1.19
CA TRP A 151 11.77 6.49 1.54
C TRP A 151 12.92 6.90 2.47
N THR A 152 13.51 8.08 2.23
CA THR A 152 14.56 8.63 3.08
C THR A 152 14.06 8.89 4.50
N THR A 153 12.87 9.47 4.65
CA THR A 153 12.22 9.68 5.95
C THR A 153 12.00 8.35 6.71
N ARG A 154 11.87 7.23 5.98
CA ARG A 154 11.73 5.88 6.54
C ARG A 154 13.07 5.19 6.80
N GLY A 155 14.20 5.91 6.66
CA GLY A 155 15.53 5.43 6.98
C GLY A 155 16.27 4.73 5.84
N MET A 156 15.77 4.82 4.59
CA MET A 156 16.53 4.36 3.42
C MET A 156 17.58 5.42 3.06
N PRO A 157 18.83 5.03 2.76
CA PRO A 157 19.83 5.95 2.21
C PRO A 157 19.31 6.66 0.95
N GLU A 158 19.55 7.95 0.82
CA GLU A 158 18.98 8.79 -0.25
C GLU A 158 19.27 8.25 -1.66
N GLU A 159 20.49 7.82 -1.92
CA GLU A 159 20.87 7.22 -3.21
C GLU A 159 20.03 5.97 -3.54
N ALA A 160 19.87 5.08 -2.56
CA ALA A 160 19.06 3.86 -2.72
C ALA A 160 17.57 4.19 -2.86
N ALA A 161 17.07 5.19 -2.13
CA ALA A 161 15.70 5.68 -2.22
C ALA A 161 15.41 6.26 -3.61
N ARG A 162 16.34 7.06 -4.16
CA ARG A 162 16.22 7.64 -5.50
C ARG A 162 16.26 6.57 -6.59
N ALA A 163 17.24 5.66 -6.52
CA ALA A 163 17.31 4.54 -7.47
C ALA A 163 16.03 3.70 -7.48
N LYS A 164 15.49 3.41 -6.29
CA LYS A 164 14.20 2.73 -6.15
C LYS A 164 13.05 3.54 -6.74
N ALA A 165 12.98 4.84 -6.45
CA ALA A 165 11.92 5.71 -6.96
C ALA A 165 11.91 5.71 -8.50
N VAL A 166 13.05 5.86 -9.13
CA VAL A 166 13.20 5.81 -10.60
C VAL A 166 12.73 4.44 -11.12
N ALA A 167 13.28 3.34 -10.59
CA ALA A 167 12.96 1.99 -11.05
C ALA A 167 11.48 1.62 -10.88
N ASP A 168 10.84 2.08 -9.79
CA ASP A 168 9.42 1.82 -9.55
C ASP A 168 8.52 2.60 -10.52
N HIS A 169 8.87 3.86 -10.85
CA HIS A 169 8.15 4.64 -11.86
C HIS A 169 8.37 4.09 -13.28
N GLU A 170 9.59 3.74 -13.67
CA GLU A 170 9.88 3.11 -14.96
C GLU A 170 9.12 1.80 -15.15
N ARG A 171 9.02 0.99 -14.09
CA ARG A 171 8.25 -0.26 -14.12
C ARG A 171 6.75 -0.03 -14.23
N ALA A 172 6.23 0.99 -13.56
CA ALA A 172 4.81 1.30 -13.55
C ALA A 172 4.36 2.07 -14.81
N LEU A 173 5.28 2.77 -15.44
CA LEU A 173 5.05 3.63 -16.62
C LEU A 173 6.09 3.34 -17.72
N PRO A 174 6.18 2.09 -18.25
CA PRO A 174 7.21 1.70 -19.20
C PRO A 174 7.15 2.51 -20.51
N ASP A 175 5.96 2.95 -20.89
CA ASP A 175 5.73 3.77 -22.09
C ASP A 175 5.29 5.21 -21.75
N GLY A 176 5.58 5.67 -20.51
CA GLY A 176 5.19 6.99 -20.02
C GLY A 176 3.68 7.22 -20.12
N LEU A 177 3.26 8.31 -20.75
CA LEU A 177 1.83 8.61 -20.98
C LEU A 177 1.10 7.58 -21.84
N ALA A 178 1.83 6.82 -22.67
CA ALA A 178 1.26 5.80 -23.55
C ALA A 178 1.13 4.43 -22.86
N THR A 179 1.51 4.31 -21.61
CA THR A 179 1.39 3.06 -20.85
C THR A 179 -0.07 2.61 -20.81
N GLU A 180 -0.32 1.40 -21.33
CA GLU A 180 -1.67 0.85 -21.50
C GLU A 180 -2.43 0.78 -20.15
N GLY A 181 -3.71 1.15 -20.19
CA GLY A 181 -4.60 1.14 -19.02
C GLY A 181 -4.29 2.21 -17.98
N THR A 182 -3.21 2.98 -18.14
CA THR A 182 -2.85 4.04 -17.19
C THR A 182 -3.56 5.35 -17.52
N THR A 183 -4.04 6.02 -16.48
CA THR A 183 -4.60 7.36 -16.55
C THR A 183 -3.74 8.33 -15.79
N LEU A 184 -3.08 9.24 -16.49
CA LEU A 184 -2.38 10.40 -15.95
C LEU A 184 -3.13 11.65 -16.42
N SER A 185 -3.90 12.23 -15.50
CA SER A 185 -4.79 13.35 -15.83
C SER A 185 -4.54 14.56 -14.95
N VAL A 186 -4.75 15.74 -15.50
CA VAL A 186 -4.87 16.99 -14.78
C VAL A 186 -6.33 17.37 -14.60
N LEU A 187 -6.61 18.08 -13.52
CA LEU A 187 -7.90 18.71 -13.25
C LEU A 187 -7.78 20.20 -13.49
N GLU A 188 -8.67 20.74 -14.27
CA GLU A 188 -8.83 22.18 -14.48
C GLU A 188 -10.14 22.65 -13.86
N ALA A 189 -10.08 23.80 -13.18
CA ALA A 189 -11.23 24.55 -12.69
C ALA A 189 -11.22 25.90 -13.37
N ASP A 190 -12.29 26.20 -14.13
CA ASP A 190 -12.41 27.43 -14.91
C ASP A 190 -11.18 27.71 -15.79
N GLY A 191 -10.63 26.66 -16.41
CA GLY A 191 -9.47 26.72 -17.28
C GLY A 191 -8.12 26.82 -16.57
N VAL A 192 -8.10 26.76 -15.24
CA VAL A 192 -6.85 26.77 -14.46
C VAL A 192 -6.54 25.37 -13.93
N ARG A 193 -5.32 24.88 -14.16
CA ARG A 193 -4.86 23.59 -13.60
C ARG A 193 -4.78 23.67 -12.07
N VAL A 194 -5.53 22.82 -11.37
CA VAL A 194 -5.64 22.82 -9.91
C VAL A 194 -5.12 21.54 -9.25
N GLY A 195 -4.83 20.50 -10.04
CA GLY A 195 -4.32 19.24 -9.50
C GLY A 195 -4.14 18.17 -10.57
N HIS A 196 -3.77 16.97 -10.11
CA HIS A 196 -3.58 15.82 -10.97
C HIS A 196 -3.94 14.51 -10.27
N VAL A 197 -4.14 13.47 -11.07
CA VAL A 197 -4.35 12.10 -10.60
C VAL A 197 -3.64 11.10 -11.51
N TRP A 198 -3.03 10.09 -10.89
CA TRP A 198 -2.51 8.90 -11.55
C TRP A 198 -3.28 7.68 -11.04
N ALA A 199 -3.97 7.00 -11.94
CA ALA A 199 -4.64 5.73 -11.69
C ALA A 199 -4.24 4.71 -12.77
N ALA A 200 -4.09 3.45 -12.37
CA ALA A 200 -3.74 2.36 -13.28
C ALA A 200 -4.33 1.03 -12.80
N PRO A 201 -4.38 -0.01 -13.65
CA PRO A 201 -4.79 -1.33 -13.26
C PRO A 201 -3.92 -1.90 -12.13
N ASN A 202 -4.53 -2.60 -11.19
CA ASN A 202 -3.84 -3.30 -10.10
C ASN A 202 -4.63 -4.57 -9.72
N GLY A 203 -4.11 -5.72 -10.13
CA GLY A 203 -4.84 -6.98 -9.99
C GLY A 203 -6.13 -6.98 -10.81
N GLU A 204 -7.25 -7.33 -10.18
CA GLU A 204 -8.58 -7.35 -10.83
C GLU A 204 -9.27 -5.96 -10.85
N GLY A 205 -8.69 -4.97 -10.18
CA GLY A 205 -9.24 -3.61 -10.09
C GLY A 205 -8.32 -2.54 -10.65
N ALA A 206 -8.66 -1.29 -10.36
CA ALA A 206 -7.79 -0.14 -10.58
C ALA A 206 -7.30 0.42 -9.23
N TYR A 207 -6.25 1.23 -9.29
CA TYR A 207 -5.62 1.80 -8.10
C TYR A 207 -5.16 3.23 -8.36
N VAL A 208 -5.40 4.11 -7.38
CA VAL A 208 -4.88 5.48 -7.37
C VAL A 208 -3.49 5.46 -6.76
N PHE A 209 -2.48 5.68 -7.59
CA PHE A 209 -1.08 5.71 -7.19
C PHE A 209 -0.66 7.10 -6.68
N ASP A 210 -1.23 8.15 -7.29
CA ASP A 210 -0.97 9.53 -6.89
C ASP A 210 -2.21 10.40 -7.13
N VAL A 211 -2.49 11.30 -6.18
CA VAL A 211 -3.53 12.32 -6.29
C VAL A 211 -3.13 13.55 -5.49
N ALA A 212 -3.02 14.68 -6.15
CA ALA A 212 -2.62 15.91 -5.49
C ALA A 212 -3.40 17.12 -6.01
N VAL A 213 -3.79 17.99 -5.07
CA VAL A 213 -4.31 19.33 -5.34
C VAL A 213 -3.21 20.34 -5.01
N ALA A 214 -2.92 21.26 -5.92
CA ALA A 214 -1.98 22.33 -5.69
C ALA A 214 -2.37 23.14 -4.46
N GLU A 215 -1.39 23.55 -3.67
CA GLU A 215 -1.59 24.06 -2.31
C GLU A 215 -2.58 25.23 -2.26
N GLU A 216 -2.46 26.16 -3.18
CA GLU A 216 -3.30 27.36 -3.31
C GLU A 216 -4.76 27.07 -3.66
N TYR A 217 -5.05 25.84 -4.14
CA TYR A 217 -6.41 25.40 -4.52
C TYR A 217 -7.03 24.41 -3.54
N ARG A 218 -6.34 24.06 -2.43
CA ARG A 218 -6.86 23.15 -1.41
C ARG A 218 -8.09 23.74 -0.70
N GLY A 219 -8.89 22.87 -0.10
CA GLY A 219 -10.10 23.28 0.64
C GLY A 219 -11.31 23.67 -0.22
N ARG A 220 -11.21 23.58 -1.56
CA ARG A 220 -12.27 23.99 -2.51
C ARG A 220 -13.01 22.80 -3.15
N GLY A 221 -12.80 21.59 -2.66
CA GLY A 221 -13.46 20.38 -3.16
C GLY A 221 -12.76 19.69 -4.33
N HIS A 222 -11.65 20.22 -4.86
CA HIS A 222 -10.94 19.65 -6.02
C HIS A 222 -10.37 18.25 -5.76
N GLY A 223 -10.06 17.89 -4.53
CA GLY A 223 -9.68 16.51 -4.19
C GLY A 223 -10.81 15.52 -4.44
N ARG A 224 -12.07 15.92 -4.22
CA ARG A 224 -13.25 15.10 -4.56
C ARG A 224 -13.36 14.95 -6.07
N ASP A 225 -13.21 16.04 -6.82
CA ASP A 225 -13.31 16.01 -8.29
C ASP A 225 -12.22 15.11 -8.91
N LEU A 226 -10.99 15.15 -8.37
CA LEU A 226 -9.90 14.26 -8.79
C LEU A 226 -10.22 12.79 -8.55
N MET A 227 -10.81 12.47 -7.39
CA MET A 227 -11.22 11.10 -7.11
C MET A 227 -12.37 10.65 -8.02
N LEU A 228 -13.35 11.51 -8.29
CA LEU A 228 -14.43 11.21 -9.25
C LEU A 228 -13.87 11.04 -10.67
N LEU A 229 -12.84 11.80 -11.06
CA LEU A 229 -12.14 11.62 -12.32
C LEU A 229 -11.44 10.25 -12.39
N ALA A 230 -10.78 9.82 -11.31
CA ALA A 230 -10.18 8.50 -11.21
C ALA A 230 -11.23 7.37 -11.29
N GLU A 231 -12.39 7.54 -10.65
CA GLU A 231 -13.51 6.59 -10.73
C GLU A 231 -14.04 6.46 -12.16
N ARG A 232 -14.20 7.59 -12.88
CA ARG A 232 -14.58 7.60 -14.30
C ARG A 232 -13.57 6.84 -15.15
N ALA A 233 -12.29 7.11 -14.96
CA ALA A 233 -11.21 6.44 -15.69
C ALA A 233 -11.19 4.94 -15.43
N ALA A 234 -11.32 4.51 -14.17
CA ALA A 234 -11.41 3.10 -13.81
C ALA A 234 -12.59 2.39 -14.47
N LEU A 235 -13.77 3.03 -14.47
CA LEU A 235 -14.96 2.49 -15.14
C LEU A 235 -14.78 2.39 -16.66
N ALA A 236 -14.18 3.40 -17.29
CA ALA A 236 -13.87 3.39 -18.72
C ALA A 236 -12.88 2.28 -19.09
N GLY A 237 -11.95 1.93 -18.18
CA GLY A 237 -11.05 0.78 -18.28
C GLY A 237 -11.70 -0.57 -17.95
N GLY A 238 -13.02 -0.61 -17.68
CA GLY A 238 -13.75 -1.84 -17.35
C GLY A 238 -13.62 -2.32 -15.90
N HIS A 239 -12.96 -1.54 -15.04
CA HIS A 239 -12.79 -1.90 -13.64
C HIS A 239 -14.03 -1.56 -12.82
N ARG A 240 -14.32 -2.40 -11.82
CA ARG A 240 -15.45 -2.23 -10.90
C ARG A 240 -15.02 -1.94 -9.46
N VAL A 241 -13.74 -1.96 -9.19
CA VAL A 241 -13.15 -1.64 -7.88
C VAL A 241 -12.03 -0.65 -8.07
N LEU A 242 -12.01 0.41 -7.28
CA LEU A 242 -10.90 1.37 -7.21
C LEU A 242 -10.31 1.35 -5.80
N GLY A 243 -9.02 1.04 -5.74
CA GLY A 243 -8.24 1.00 -4.50
C GLY A 243 -7.33 2.21 -4.35
N LEU A 244 -6.87 2.44 -3.13
CA LEU A 244 -5.86 3.44 -2.79
C LEU A 244 -5.17 3.09 -1.47
N ASN A 245 -4.06 3.78 -1.18
CA ASN A 245 -3.44 3.77 0.14
C ASN A 245 -3.42 5.20 0.71
N VAL A 246 -3.72 5.31 2.01
CA VAL A 246 -3.63 6.58 2.73
C VAL A 246 -2.71 6.42 3.94
N PHE A 247 -1.74 7.32 4.08
CA PHE A 247 -0.81 7.32 5.20
C PHE A 247 -1.50 7.75 6.50
N ALA A 248 -1.08 7.14 7.62
CA ALA A 248 -1.49 7.58 8.93
C ALA A 248 -1.12 9.05 9.16
N GLY A 249 -2.04 9.80 9.75
CA GLY A 249 -1.89 11.25 9.93
C GLY A 249 -2.45 12.11 8.79
N ASN A 250 -2.68 11.57 7.59
CA ASN A 250 -3.38 12.31 6.52
C ASN A 250 -4.90 12.28 6.73
N THR A 251 -5.33 12.91 7.83
CA THR A 251 -6.75 12.98 8.20
C THR A 251 -7.64 13.65 7.13
N PRO A 252 -7.20 14.72 6.43
CA PRO A 252 -8.00 15.33 5.37
C PRO A 252 -8.30 14.35 4.23
N ALA A 253 -7.30 13.61 3.75
CA ALA A 253 -7.48 12.62 2.69
C ALA A 253 -8.37 11.45 3.17
N LEU A 254 -8.15 10.94 4.37
CA LEU A 254 -8.96 9.87 4.94
C LEU A 254 -10.44 10.24 4.98
N ARG A 255 -10.78 11.43 5.50
CA ARG A 255 -12.16 11.94 5.55
C ARG A 255 -12.76 12.10 4.14
N LEU A 256 -11.97 12.57 3.19
CA LEU A 256 -12.39 12.68 1.80
C LEU A 256 -12.78 11.30 1.25
N TYR A 257 -11.90 10.31 1.36
CA TYR A 257 -12.14 8.97 0.83
C TYR A 257 -13.35 8.31 1.51
N GLU A 258 -13.47 8.39 2.83
CA GLU A 258 -14.65 7.89 3.57
C GLU A 258 -15.94 8.57 3.08
N SER A 259 -15.93 9.88 2.86
CA SER A 259 -17.08 10.65 2.34
C SER A 259 -17.47 10.29 0.90
N LEU A 260 -16.55 9.68 0.14
CA LEU A 260 -16.77 9.15 -1.21
C LEU A 260 -17.19 7.67 -1.21
N GLY A 261 -17.26 7.03 -0.03
CA GLY A 261 -17.66 5.64 0.12
C GLY A 261 -16.53 4.62 0.05
N TYR A 262 -15.27 5.06 0.04
CA TYR A 262 -14.13 4.15 0.20
C TYR A 262 -14.13 3.56 1.61
N ARG A 263 -13.87 2.27 1.71
CA ARG A 263 -13.82 1.55 2.99
C ARG A 263 -12.43 0.99 3.19
N THR A 264 -11.92 1.08 4.42
CA THR A 264 -10.66 0.43 4.78
C THR A 264 -10.78 -1.08 4.58
N THR A 265 -9.86 -1.66 3.84
CA THR A 265 -9.74 -3.11 3.66
C THR A 265 -8.69 -3.70 4.59
N ASN A 266 -7.55 -3.02 4.70
CA ASN A 266 -6.44 -3.43 5.55
C ASN A 266 -5.85 -2.23 6.30
N VAL A 267 -5.41 -2.49 7.52
CA VAL A 267 -4.56 -1.57 8.27
C VAL A 267 -3.14 -2.09 8.22
N ASN A 268 -2.22 -1.23 7.80
CA ASN A 268 -0.82 -1.55 7.65
C ASN A 268 -0.04 -1.04 8.87
N TYR A 269 0.66 -1.94 9.54
CA TYR A 269 1.42 -1.66 10.74
C TYR A 269 2.91 -1.91 10.53
N ALA A 270 3.73 -1.18 11.26
CA ALA A 270 5.18 -1.41 11.33
C ALA A 270 5.68 -1.39 12.77
N LYS A 271 6.79 -2.07 13.01
CA LYS A 271 7.50 -2.11 14.29
C LYS A 271 9.00 -2.19 14.03
N ASP A 272 9.78 -1.40 14.76
CA ASP A 272 11.24 -1.52 14.72
C ASP A 272 11.67 -2.73 15.55
N LEU A 273 12.56 -3.52 14.98
CA LEU A 273 13.16 -4.69 15.61
C LEU A 273 14.46 -4.23 16.31
N LEU A 274 14.40 -4.05 17.60
CA LEU A 274 15.56 -3.71 18.44
C LEU A 274 16.48 -4.92 18.63
#